data_029ebde860cfbbd20d253cd7233fc952
#
_entry.id   029ebde860cfbbd20d253cd7233fc952
#
_cell.length_a   1.000
_cell.length_b   1.000
_cell.length_c   1.000
_cell.angle_alpha   90.00
_cell.angle_beta   90.00
_cell.angle_gamma   90.00
#
_symmetry.space_group_name_H-M   'P 1'
#
loop_
_entity.id
_entity.type
_entity.pdbx_description
1 polymer ?
#
loop_
_entity_poly.entity_id
_entity_poly.type
_entity_poly.pdbx_seq_one_letter_code
_entity_poly.pdbx_strand_id
1 'polypeptide(L)'
;MIPGQSIPSRSQLDRLVISNILEWGLQPERQSLPEFTPPARGERFPAEDAALAWSGDRKLVLTRYPVDELLAADLSAILGYQSLACRALTSAQPGNSICTDLAADERALAQVVELLDDGSAGRPVTVESFGATPEYARLVAAIGKRAKRPVIDLMTPEDHLDCARSLDSKVQARDYFQAALAQCPGLRLTRAAVVRSGPGLLQQVHDALQAFGPAIMKTEFGAGGNSMGVIKGRRRLQQSVGRILPDGYDGELLVEEFLGSPGDILSVSYNGMVQDDGTAYTLCAGRHYLQAGKFYMGSSLGVGAMPDDCAAKVRQAGEAIREATAAGGYRGPLNVDFLYRESDGALFPLEINPRRGLGGILADMCICQFGLGYEKAVSAVAVHSLPVSSTITTYAQLRDALLRKGFFGRESKGLVILPYSVSTLAAKSEFGLAVFGTDGTSAEAALGEITGYLAPRPRRIR
;
A
#
# COMPACT_ATOMS: atom_id res chain seq x y z
N MET A 1 -32.91 -0.67 -4.49
CA MET A 1 -32.27 -2.00 -4.44
C MET A 1 -31.70 -2.28 -5.81
N ILE A 2 -30.40 -2.45 -5.92
CA ILE A 2 -29.77 -2.96 -7.14
C ILE A 2 -30.01 -4.46 -7.13
N PRO A 3 -30.66 -5.06 -8.15
CA PRO A 3 -30.89 -6.49 -8.18
C PRO A 3 -29.55 -7.22 -8.34
N GLY A 4 -29.27 -8.20 -7.49
CA GLY A 4 -28.18 -9.15 -7.67
C GLY A 4 -27.10 -9.24 -6.60
N GLN A 5 -27.07 -8.41 -5.59
CA GLN A 5 -26.16 -8.63 -4.46
C GLN A 5 -26.79 -9.66 -3.50
N SER A 6 -26.33 -10.91 -3.59
CA SER A 6 -26.62 -11.91 -2.57
C SER A 6 -25.96 -11.46 -1.26
N ILE A 7 -26.75 -10.94 -0.32
CA ILE A 7 -26.31 -10.75 1.06
C ILE A 7 -25.98 -12.16 1.58
N PRO A 8 -24.73 -12.43 2.00
CA PRO A 8 -24.41 -13.70 2.65
C PRO A 8 -25.37 -13.90 3.81
N SER A 9 -25.86 -15.11 4.01
CA SER A 9 -26.74 -15.48 5.11
C SER A 9 -26.21 -14.91 6.42
N ARG A 10 -26.92 -13.94 7.05
CA ARG A 10 -26.79 -13.36 8.39
C ARG A 10 -25.51 -13.65 9.17
N SER A 11 -24.37 -13.50 8.56
CA SER A 11 -23.09 -13.91 9.07
C SER A 11 -22.34 -12.68 9.57
N GLN A 12 -22.21 -12.62 10.78
CA GLN A 12 -21.35 -11.96 11.76
C GLN A 12 -20.20 -11.12 11.15
N LEU A 13 -20.51 -9.95 10.58
CA LEU A 13 -19.49 -8.99 10.19
C LEU A 13 -18.94 -8.29 11.43
N ASP A 14 -17.63 -8.37 11.64
CA ASP A 14 -16.94 -7.76 12.79
C ASP A 14 -16.02 -6.61 12.35
N ARG A 15 -15.90 -6.38 11.04
CA ARG A 15 -14.99 -5.38 10.48
C ARG A 15 -15.66 -4.53 9.44
N LEU A 16 -15.31 -3.26 9.45
CA LEU A 16 -15.60 -2.32 8.38
C LEU A 16 -14.28 -1.87 7.76
N VAL A 17 -14.11 -2.12 6.48
CA VAL A 17 -12.93 -1.72 5.71
C VAL A 17 -13.35 -0.66 4.70
N ILE A 18 -12.75 0.52 4.75
CA ILE A 18 -13.07 1.64 3.87
C ILE A 18 -11.92 1.87 2.89
N SER A 19 -12.19 1.66 1.60
CA SER A 19 -11.21 1.90 0.54
C SER A 19 -11.14 3.39 0.19
N ASN A 20 -10.47 4.18 1.04
CA ASN A 20 -10.34 5.62 0.87
C ASN A 20 -9.01 6.06 0.20
N ILE A 21 -8.45 5.22 -0.69
CA ILE A 21 -7.16 5.47 -1.34
C ILE A 21 -7.14 6.82 -2.06
N LEU A 22 -8.18 7.11 -2.84
CA LEU A 22 -8.29 8.39 -3.55
C LEU A 22 -8.40 9.57 -2.59
N GLU A 23 -9.23 9.47 -1.56
CA GLU A 23 -9.40 10.50 -0.53
C GLU A 23 -8.07 10.81 0.17
N TRP A 24 -7.32 9.76 0.55
CA TRP A 24 -6.01 9.92 1.16
C TRP A 24 -5.01 10.58 0.19
N GLY A 25 -5.03 10.21 -1.10
CA GLY A 25 -4.17 10.81 -2.13
C GLY A 25 -4.49 12.27 -2.42
N LEU A 26 -5.73 12.70 -2.19
CA LEU A 26 -6.18 14.08 -2.45
C LEU A 26 -6.04 15.02 -1.24
N GLN A 27 -5.40 14.58 -0.15
CA GLN A 27 -5.11 15.50 0.96
C GLN A 27 -4.24 16.68 0.48
N PRO A 28 -4.38 17.88 1.08
CA PRO A 28 -3.78 19.13 0.57
C PRO A 28 -2.29 19.04 0.26
N GLU A 29 -1.51 18.35 1.09
CA GLU A 29 -0.08 18.20 0.94
C GLU A 29 0.35 17.36 -0.27
N ARG A 30 -0.59 16.61 -0.90
CA ARG A 30 -0.34 15.72 -2.06
C ARG A 30 -0.98 16.21 -3.36
N GLN A 31 -1.81 17.25 -3.32
CA GLN A 31 -2.60 17.71 -4.49
C GLN A 31 -1.75 18.15 -5.67
N SER A 32 -0.52 18.62 -5.45
CA SER A 32 0.42 19.00 -6.51
C SER A 32 1.15 17.81 -7.14
N LEU A 33 0.97 16.60 -6.62
CA LEU A 33 1.71 15.43 -7.06
C LEU A 33 0.95 14.71 -8.19
N PRO A 34 1.57 14.46 -9.35
CA PRO A 34 0.89 13.90 -10.53
C PRO A 34 0.31 12.49 -10.29
N GLU A 35 0.89 11.71 -9.38
CA GLU A 35 0.41 10.37 -9.02
C GLU A 35 -0.96 10.37 -8.34
N PHE A 36 -1.38 11.49 -7.76
CA PHE A 36 -2.67 11.65 -7.08
C PHE A 36 -3.68 12.50 -7.88
N THR A 37 -3.44 12.66 -9.17
CA THR A 37 -4.42 13.34 -10.04
C THR A 37 -5.74 12.55 -10.02
N PRO A 38 -6.89 13.20 -9.73
CA PRO A 38 -8.17 12.53 -9.76
C PRO A 38 -8.43 11.88 -11.13
N PRO A 39 -8.97 10.66 -11.16
CA PRO A 39 -9.33 10.02 -12.42
C PRO A 39 -10.40 10.84 -13.14
N ALA A 40 -10.43 10.77 -14.47
CA ALA A 40 -11.51 11.37 -15.24
C ALA A 40 -12.87 10.84 -14.82
N ARG A 41 -13.94 11.62 -15.04
CA ARG A 41 -15.29 11.23 -14.65
C ARG A 41 -15.66 9.85 -15.22
N GLY A 42 -15.96 8.90 -14.33
CA GLY A 42 -16.31 7.53 -14.69
C GLY A 42 -15.12 6.56 -14.75
N GLU A 43 -13.89 7.03 -14.61
CA GLU A 43 -12.73 6.15 -14.45
C GLU A 43 -12.62 5.70 -13.00
N ARG A 44 -12.20 4.44 -12.81
CA ARG A 44 -11.95 3.88 -11.48
C ARG A 44 -10.54 4.27 -11.00
N PHE A 45 -10.43 4.62 -9.75
CA PHE A 45 -9.11 4.81 -9.13
C PHE A 45 -8.41 3.45 -8.98
N PRO A 46 -7.07 3.38 -9.23
CA PRO A 46 -6.34 2.13 -9.09
C PRO A 46 -6.47 1.54 -7.70
N ALA A 47 -6.61 0.21 -7.65
CA ALA A 47 -6.54 -0.61 -6.45
C ALA A 47 -7.64 -0.41 -5.38
N GLU A 48 -8.78 0.23 -5.68
CA GLU A 48 -9.90 0.32 -4.72
C GLU A 48 -10.41 -1.05 -4.28
N ASP A 49 -10.48 -2.01 -5.20
CA ASP A 49 -10.90 -3.38 -4.96
C ASP A 49 -9.84 -4.24 -4.24
N ALA A 50 -8.60 -3.76 -4.12
CA ALA A 50 -7.59 -4.41 -3.28
C ALA A 50 -7.99 -4.48 -1.80
N ALA A 51 -8.93 -3.62 -1.35
CA ALA A 51 -9.51 -3.67 -0.01
C ALA A 51 -10.20 -5.00 0.32
N LEU A 52 -10.57 -5.79 -0.68
CA LEU A 52 -11.06 -7.15 -0.51
C LEU A 52 -10.01 -8.09 0.11
N ALA A 53 -8.73 -7.81 -0.10
CA ALA A 53 -7.62 -8.63 0.36
C ALA A 53 -7.06 -8.22 1.73
N TRP A 54 -7.45 -7.03 2.27
CA TRP A 54 -6.93 -6.55 3.56
C TRP A 54 -7.69 -7.15 4.74
N SER A 55 -7.06 -7.05 5.92
CA SER A 55 -7.73 -7.12 7.23
C SER A 55 -8.49 -8.41 7.51
N GLY A 56 -8.11 -9.47 6.86
CA GLY A 56 -8.64 -10.81 7.16
C GLY A 56 -10.09 -11.00 6.78
N ASP A 57 -10.79 -11.81 7.58
CA ASP A 57 -12.14 -12.33 7.37
C ASP A 57 -13.23 -11.48 8.06
N ARG A 58 -14.50 -11.80 7.79
CA ARG A 58 -15.73 -11.30 8.45
C ARG A 58 -15.90 -9.78 8.31
N LYS A 59 -15.75 -9.28 7.09
CA LYS A 59 -15.69 -7.85 6.81
C LYS A 59 -16.77 -7.36 5.84
N LEU A 60 -17.18 -6.12 6.07
CA LEU A 60 -17.86 -5.27 5.09
C LEU A 60 -16.81 -4.34 4.45
N VAL A 61 -16.68 -4.40 3.14
CA VAL A 61 -15.79 -3.52 2.38
C VAL A 61 -16.61 -2.45 1.68
N LEU A 62 -16.27 -1.20 1.94
CA LEU A 62 -16.85 -0.04 1.26
C LEU A 62 -15.90 0.44 0.16
N THR A 63 -16.44 0.56 -1.04
CA THR A 63 -15.76 1.08 -2.23
C THR A 63 -16.60 2.16 -2.88
N ARG A 64 -15.97 3.03 -3.66
CA ARG A 64 -16.72 4.03 -4.44
C ARG A 64 -17.47 3.40 -5.60
N TYR A 65 -16.87 2.41 -6.25
CA TYR A 65 -17.44 1.73 -7.42
C TYR A 65 -17.77 0.28 -7.08
N PRO A 66 -18.77 -0.31 -7.77
CA PRO A 66 -19.07 -1.74 -7.59
C PRO A 66 -17.84 -2.62 -7.82
N VAL A 67 -17.59 -3.52 -6.90
CA VAL A 67 -16.60 -4.59 -7.02
C VAL A 67 -17.15 -5.65 -7.97
N ASP A 68 -16.27 -6.31 -8.72
CA ASP A 68 -16.63 -7.48 -9.51
C ASP A 68 -17.01 -8.65 -8.58
N GLU A 69 -18.23 -9.14 -8.71
CA GLU A 69 -18.78 -10.17 -7.81
C GLU A 69 -18.03 -11.51 -7.93
N LEU A 70 -17.56 -11.85 -9.13
CA LEU A 70 -16.77 -13.05 -9.34
C LEU A 70 -15.40 -12.95 -8.68
N LEU A 71 -14.77 -11.76 -8.71
CA LEU A 71 -13.53 -11.50 -7.97
C LEU A 71 -13.74 -11.67 -6.47
N ALA A 72 -14.79 -11.09 -5.91
CA ALA A 72 -15.11 -11.21 -4.48
C ALA A 72 -15.36 -12.66 -4.07
N ALA A 73 -16.06 -13.44 -4.91
CA ALA A 73 -16.30 -14.86 -4.69
C ALA A 73 -15.01 -15.68 -4.74
N ASP A 74 -14.16 -15.46 -5.74
CA ASP A 74 -12.88 -16.18 -5.87
C ASP A 74 -11.92 -15.84 -4.72
N LEU A 75 -11.83 -14.56 -4.30
CA LEU A 75 -11.06 -14.14 -3.15
C LEU A 75 -11.53 -14.83 -1.86
N SER A 76 -12.86 -14.85 -1.63
CA SER A 76 -13.44 -15.53 -0.48
C SER A 76 -13.13 -17.02 -0.47
N ALA A 77 -13.27 -17.69 -1.59
CA ALA A 77 -13.02 -19.13 -1.70
C ALA A 77 -11.54 -19.48 -1.50
N ILE A 78 -10.63 -18.71 -2.13
CA ILE A 78 -9.20 -19.00 -2.08
C ILE A 78 -8.60 -18.60 -0.71
N LEU A 79 -8.96 -17.44 -0.16
CA LEU A 79 -8.47 -16.98 1.13
C LEU A 79 -9.22 -17.59 2.33
N GLY A 80 -10.29 -18.34 2.09
CA GLY A 80 -11.06 -19.02 3.12
C GLY A 80 -11.93 -18.09 3.97
N TYR A 81 -12.40 -16.97 3.41
CA TYR A 81 -13.28 -16.05 4.14
C TYR A 81 -14.63 -16.68 4.44
N GLN A 82 -15.07 -16.58 5.68
CA GLN A 82 -16.41 -17.01 6.12
C GLN A 82 -17.48 -15.99 5.73
N SER A 83 -17.11 -14.70 5.74
CA SER A 83 -18.01 -13.59 5.45
C SER A 83 -17.29 -12.43 4.78
N LEU A 84 -17.64 -12.16 3.55
CA LEU A 84 -17.23 -10.96 2.81
C LEU A 84 -18.48 -10.30 2.23
N ALA A 85 -18.77 -9.08 2.63
CA ALA A 85 -19.77 -8.24 2.01
C ALA A 85 -19.10 -7.01 1.37
N CYS A 86 -19.57 -6.61 0.20
CA CYS A 86 -19.09 -5.44 -0.51
C CYS A 86 -20.24 -4.46 -0.74
N ARG A 87 -19.99 -3.19 -0.54
CA ARG A 87 -20.95 -2.15 -0.84
C ARG A 87 -20.29 -0.99 -1.58
N ALA A 88 -20.82 -0.67 -2.74
CA ALA A 88 -20.44 0.52 -3.46
C ALA A 88 -21.32 1.70 -3.05
N LEU A 89 -20.70 2.87 -2.92
CA LEU A 89 -21.38 4.13 -2.71
C LEU A 89 -21.60 4.82 -4.06
N THR A 90 -22.80 4.68 -4.60
CA THR A 90 -23.21 5.36 -5.82
C THR A 90 -23.97 6.62 -5.42
N SER A 91 -23.28 7.75 -5.21
CA SER A 91 -23.96 9.02 -5.05
C SER A 91 -24.35 9.62 -6.39
N ALA A 92 -25.45 10.38 -6.44
CA ALA A 92 -25.90 11.06 -7.66
C ALA A 92 -24.88 12.11 -8.15
N GLN A 93 -24.01 12.61 -7.28
CA GLN A 93 -22.85 13.46 -7.57
C GLN A 93 -21.63 12.85 -6.90
N PRO A 94 -20.84 12.02 -7.60
CA PRO A 94 -19.66 11.42 -7.00
C PRO A 94 -18.64 12.51 -6.65
N GLY A 95 -18.52 12.81 -5.37
CA GLY A 95 -17.41 13.56 -4.79
C GLY A 95 -16.11 12.75 -4.88
N ASN A 96 -15.00 13.34 -4.49
CA ASN A 96 -13.70 12.63 -4.42
C ASN A 96 -13.49 11.91 -3.08
N SER A 97 -14.36 12.10 -2.09
CA SER A 97 -14.27 11.51 -0.76
C SER A 97 -15.41 10.52 -0.50
N ILE A 98 -15.05 9.24 -0.39
CA ILE A 98 -15.98 8.16 -0.02
C ILE A 98 -16.56 8.39 1.37
N CYS A 99 -15.73 8.88 2.31
CA CYS A 99 -16.13 9.10 3.69
C CYS A 99 -17.11 10.28 3.82
N THR A 100 -16.87 11.38 3.11
CA THR A 100 -17.78 12.53 3.07
C THR A 100 -19.12 12.16 2.44
N ASP A 101 -19.09 11.47 1.31
CA ASP A 101 -20.30 11.07 0.59
C ASP A 101 -21.18 10.15 1.45
N LEU A 102 -20.58 9.16 2.14
CA LEU A 102 -21.33 8.28 3.05
C LEU A 102 -21.86 9.01 4.27
N ALA A 103 -21.07 9.92 4.86
CA ALA A 103 -21.50 10.67 6.03
C ALA A 103 -22.67 11.63 5.71
N ALA A 104 -22.76 12.11 4.47
CA ALA A 104 -23.84 12.99 4.00
C ALA A 104 -25.10 12.23 3.55
N ASP A 105 -25.00 10.95 3.21
CA ASP A 105 -26.14 10.11 2.80
C ASP A 105 -26.69 9.33 3.99
N GLU A 106 -27.67 9.93 4.71
CA GLU A 106 -28.32 9.33 5.89
C GLU A 106 -28.85 7.91 5.63
N ARG A 107 -29.39 7.65 4.44
CA ARG A 107 -29.93 6.34 4.07
C ARG A 107 -28.82 5.32 3.87
N ALA A 108 -27.77 5.67 3.15
CA ALA A 108 -26.64 4.80 2.93
C ALA A 108 -25.91 4.49 4.25
N LEU A 109 -25.72 5.51 5.10
CA LEU A 109 -25.12 5.34 6.42
C LEU A 109 -25.95 4.43 7.33
N ALA A 110 -27.28 4.60 7.37
CA ALA A 110 -28.16 3.72 8.14
C ALA A 110 -28.06 2.25 7.67
N GLN A 111 -28.01 2.02 6.37
CA GLN A 111 -27.85 0.66 5.81
C GLN A 111 -26.49 0.03 6.13
N VAL A 112 -25.41 0.81 6.16
CA VAL A 112 -24.09 0.33 6.60
C VAL A 112 -24.13 -0.06 8.07
N VAL A 113 -24.71 0.78 8.93
CA VAL A 113 -24.84 0.50 10.36
C VAL A 113 -25.72 -0.74 10.61
N GLU A 114 -26.84 -0.90 9.89
CA GLU A 114 -27.70 -2.09 9.97
C GLU A 114 -26.95 -3.37 9.66
N LEU A 115 -26.13 -3.38 8.59
CA LEU A 115 -25.29 -4.54 8.23
C LEU A 115 -24.27 -4.88 9.31
N LEU A 116 -23.71 -3.86 9.99
CA LEU A 116 -22.76 -4.07 11.07
C LEU A 116 -23.45 -4.55 12.35
N ASP A 117 -24.66 -4.04 12.65
CA ASP A 117 -25.43 -4.40 13.83
C ASP A 117 -26.11 -5.79 13.73
N ASP A 118 -26.32 -6.31 12.51
CA ASP A 118 -26.87 -7.66 12.27
C ASP A 118 -25.87 -8.79 12.62
N GLY A 119 -24.67 -8.41 13.04
CA GLY A 119 -23.64 -9.33 13.50
C GLY A 119 -23.87 -9.88 14.92
N SER A 120 -22.86 -10.54 15.49
CA SER A 120 -22.93 -11.13 16.81
C SER A 120 -23.12 -10.07 17.90
N ALA A 121 -24.25 -10.10 18.59
CA ALA A 121 -24.54 -9.23 19.73
C ALA A 121 -23.37 -9.20 20.72
N GLY A 122 -22.94 -7.97 21.08
CA GLY A 122 -21.92 -7.74 22.10
C GLY A 122 -20.45 -7.78 21.64
N ARG A 123 -20.15 -8.19 20.41
CA ARG A 123 -18.78 -8.05 19.89
C ARG A 123 -18.57 -6.65 19.28
N PRO A 124 -17.42 -6.00 19.50
CA PRO A 124 -17.12 -4.73 18.86
C PRO A 124 -16.97 -4.90 17.35
N VAL A 125 -17.20 -3.81 16.62
CA VAL A 125 -16.87 -3.68 15.19
C VAL A 125 -15.57 -2.89 15.10
N THR A 126 -14.55 -3.46 14.46
CA THR A 126 -13.35 -2.71 14.13
C THR A 126 -13.54 -1.97 12.82
N VAL A 127 -13.06 -0.73 12.76
CA VAL A 127 -13.12 0.11 11.55
C VAL A 127 -11.72 0.52 11.15
N GLU A 128 -11.41 0.37 9.88
CA GLU A 128 -10.12 0.76 9.33
C GLU A 128 -10.24 1.25 7.89
N SER A 129 -9.20 1.93 7.42
CA SER A 129 -9.12 2.45 6.07
C SER A 129 -7.72 2.27 5.49
N PHE A 130 -7.51 2.72 4.24
CA PHE A 130 -6.19 2.75 3.64
C PHE A 130 -5.24 3.68 4.41
N GLY A 131 -5.69 4.89 4.74
CA GLY A 131 -4.98 5.86 5.54
C GLY A 131 -5.94 6.78 6.29
N ALA A 132 -5.50 7.32 7.42
CA ALA A 132 -6.31 8.23 8.23
C ALA A 132 -6.46 9.59 7.53
N THR A 133 -7.70 10.10 7.51
CA THR A 133 -8.05 11.43 6.97
C THR A 133 -9.09 12.08 7.88
N PRO A 134 -9.24 13.42 7.86
CA PRO A 134 -10.31 14.09 8.63
C PRO A 134 -11.71 13.60 8.24
N GLU A 135 -11.92 13.28 6.96
CA GLU A 135 -13.18 12.76 6.43
C GLU A 135 -13.51 11.38 7.01
N TYR A 136 -12.49 10.51 7.06
CA TYR A 136 -12.59 9.18 7.68
C TYR A 136 -12.95 9.29 9.16
N ALA A 137 -12.25 10.12 9.93
CA ALA A 137 -12.51 10.28 11.37
C ALA A 137 -13.95 10.74 11.64
N ARG A 138 -14.46 11.71 10.86
CA ARG A 138 -15.86 12.17 10.94
C ARG A 138 -16.86 11.07 10.62
N LEU A 139 -16.57 10.23 9.61
CA LEU A 139 -17.44 9.10 9.26
C LEU A 139 -17.47 8.07 10.39
N VAL A 140 -16.32 7.68 10.95
CA VAL A 140 -16.27 6.72 12.08
C VAL A 140 -17.05 7.25 13.28
N ALA A 141 -16.91 8.53 13.61
CA ALA A 141 -17.70 9.17 14.67
C ALA A 141 -19.21 9.13 14.36
N ALA A 142 -19.62 9.31 13.10
CA ALA A 142 -21.03 9.22 12.69
C ALA A 142 -21.57 7.79 12.78
N ILE A 143 -20.78 6.78 12.44
CA ILE A 143 -21.11 5.36 12.60
C ILE A 143 -21.25 5.03 14.09
N GLY A 144 -20.27 5.43 14.92
CA GLY A 144 -20.27 5.14 16.35
C GLY A 144 -21.46 5.72 17.11
N LYS A 145 -21.99 6.88 16.66
CA LYS A 145 -23.23 7.47 17.23
C LYS A 145 -24.51 6.68 16.91
N ARG A 146 -24.51 5.86 15.87
CA ARG A 146 -25.68 5.13 15.37
C ARG A 146 -25.63 3.64 15.64
N ALA A 147 -24.44 3.06 15.68
CA ALA A 147 -24.24 1.64 15.90
C ALA A 147 -24.65 1.22 17.32
N LYS A 148 -25.31 0.06 17.42
CA LYS A 148 -25.64 -0.58 18.71
C LYS A 148 -24.45 -1.34 19.30
N ARG A 149 -23.50 -1.72 18.46
CA ARG A 149 -22.26 -2.41 18.85
C ARG A 149 -21.17 -1.38 19.13
N PRO A 150 -20.25 -1.64 20.07
CA PRO A 150 -19.06 -0.81 20.24
C PRO A 150 -18.26 -0.74 18.92
N VAL A 151 -17.85 0.46 18.55
CA VAL A 151 -17.02 0.72 17.37
C VAL A 151 -15.60 1.01 17.85
N ILE A 152 -14.63 0.25 17.36
CA ILE A 152 -13.20 0.42 17.63
C ILE A 152 -12.55 0.94 16.36
N ASP A 153 -12.09 2.18 16.40
CA ASP A 153 -11.31 2.77 15.31
C ASP A 153 -9.86 2.29 15.40
N LEU A 154 -9.35 1.71 14.32
CA LEU A 154 -7.97 1.22 14.25
C LEU A 154 -7.00 2.24 13.63
N MET A 155 -7.49 3.44 13.28
CA MET A 155 -6.70 4.48 12.63
C MET A 155 -6.34 5.60 13.60
N THR A 156 -5.45 6.49 13.17
CA THR A 156 -5.06 7.68 13.93
C THR A 156 -6.27 8.59 14.18
N PRO A 157 -6.54 8.95 15.44
CA PRO A 157 -7.64 9.86 15.79
C PRO A 157 -7.48 11.24 15.15
N GLU A 158 -8.58 11.98 15.00
CA GLU A 158 -8.61 13.27 14.32
C GLU A 158 -7.63 14.30 14.92
N ASP A 159 -7.53 14.33 16.24
CA ASP A 159 -6.62 15.22 17.00
C ASP A 159 -5.13 14.85 16.90
N HIS A 160 -4.80 13.69 16.32
CA HIS A 160 -3.43 13.21 16.08
C HIS A 160 -3.07 13.09 14.58
N LEU A 161 -3.90 13.60 13.66
CA LEU A 161 -3.62 13.52 12.21
C LEU A 161 -2.34 14.26 11.79
N ASP A 162 -1.95 15.31 12.51
CA ASP A 162 -0.68 15.99 12.27
C ASP A 162 0.53 15.05 12.50
N CYS A 163 0.41 14.10 13.44
CA CYS A 163 1.43 13.06 13.60
C CYS A 163 1.52 12.18 12.35
N ALA A 164 0.39 11.70 11.82
CA ALA A 164 0.39 10.91 10.59
C ALA A 164 1.00 11.68 9.41
N ARG A 165 0.68 12.97 9.28
CA ARG A 165 1.27 13.86 8.26
C ARG A 165 2.78 14.01 8.44
N SER A 166 3.25 14.21 9.68
CA SER A 166 4.68 14.31 10.01
C SER A 166 5.44 13.03 9.63
N LEU A 167 4.84 11.87 9.83
CA LEU A 167 5.42 10.58 9.43
C LEU A 167 5.55 10.43 7.91
N ASP A 168 4.58 10.92 7.15
CA ASP A 168 4.57 10.84 5.68
C ASP A 168 5.55 11.86 5.04
N SER A 169 5.91 12.93 5.76
CA SER A 169 6.92 13.88 5.34
C SER A 169 8.31 13.24 5.38
N LYS A 170 8.97 13.11 4.23
CA LYS A 170 10.34 12.58 4.13
C LYS A 170 11.37 13.42 4.89
N VAL A 171 11.05 14.69 5.12
CA VAL A 171 11.87 15.62 5.92
C VAL A 171 11.71 15.33 7.41
N GLN A 172 10.46 15.31 7.91
CA GLN A 172 10.15 15.15 9.33
C GLN A 172 10.32 13.69 9.81
N ALA A 173 10.11 12.70 8.95
CA ALA A 173 10.34 11.29 9.26
C ALA A 173 11.77 11.00 9.75
N ARG A 174 12.75 11.85 9.41
CA ARG A 174 14.14 11.70 9.85
C ARG A 174 14.31 11.81 11.36
N ASP A 175 13.44 12.53 12.05
CA ASP A 175 13.48 12.64 13.52
C ASP A 175 13.12 11.29 14.17
N TYR A 176 12.16 10.57 13.62
CA TYR A 176 11.81 9.21 14.07
C TYR A 176 12.93 8.21 13.76
N PHE A 177 13.60 8.34 12.62
CA PHE A 177 14.78 7.54 12.30
C PHE A 177 15.93 7.81 13.26
N GLN A 178 16.18 9.08 13.59
CA GLN A 178 17.20 9.48 14.55
C GLN A 178 16.95 8.88 15.94
N ALA A 179 15.69 8.87 16.38
CA ALA A 179 15.30 8.25 17.65
C ALA A 179 15.55 6.73 17.67
N ALA A 180 15.39 6.04 16.56
CA ALA A 180 15.61 4.60 16.45
C ALA A 180 17.09 4.18 16.41
N LEU A 181 18.02 5.10 16.06
CA LEU A 181 19.45 4.76 15.94
C LEU A 181 20.06 4.19 17.23
N ALA A 182 19.64 4.69 18.38
CA ALA A 182 20.16 4.24 19.67
C ALA A 182 19.82 2.76 19.98
N GLN A 183 18.75 2.23 19.37
CA GLN A 183 18.26 0.87 19.58
C GLN A 183 18.71 -0.11 18.49
N CYS A 184 19.26 0.39 17.37
CA CYS A 184 19.54 -0.41 16.18
C CYS A 184 20.98 -0.16 15.67
N PRO A 185 22.00 -0.88 16.15
CA PRO A 185 23.40 -0.65 15.78
C PRO A 185 23.73 -0.75 14.27
N GLY A 186 22.92 -1.49 13.51
CA GLY A 186 23.06 -1.63 12.05
C GLY A 186 22.36 -0.55 11.24
N LEU A 187 21.54 0.30 11.89
CA LEU A 187 20.83 1.38 11.26
C LEU A 187 21.75 2.59 11.05
N ARG A 188 21.70 3.20 9.89
CA ARG A 188 22.48 4.41 9.56
C ARG A 188 21.59 5.39 8.80
N LEU A 189 21.77 6.68 9.06
CA LEU A 189 21.14 7.72 8.25
C LEU A 189 22.06 8.10 7.08
N THR A 190 21.44 8.35 5.94
CA THR A 190 22.08 9.02 4.81
C THR A 190 22.46 10.44 5.21
N ARG A 191 23.59 10.96 4.68
CA ARG A 191 23.82 12.42 4.71
C ARG A 191 22.76 13.10 3.89
N ALA A 192 22.18 14.16 4.42
CA ALA A 192 21.07 14.83 3.78
C ALA A 192 21.09 16.34 4.02
N ALA A 193 20.48 17.07 3.10
CA ALA A 193 20.18 18.48 3.22
C ALA A 193 18.70 18.70 2.88
N VAL A 194 18.03 19.48 3.73
CA VAL A 194 16.69 20.00 3.42
C VAL A 194 16.89 21.29 2.65
N VAL A 195 16.28 21.37 1.47
CA VAL A 195 16.33 22.54 0.59
C VAL A 195 14.90 22.98 0.26
N ARG A 196 14.71 24.26 -0.06
CA ARG A 196 13.39 24.79 -0.41
C ARG A 196 13.30 25.12 -1.88
N SER A 197 12.16 24.82 -2.48
CA SER A 197 11.86 25.28 -3.85
C SER A 197 11.86 26.80 -3.95
N GLY A 198 12.21 27.34 -5.12
CA GLY A 198 12.28 28.78 -5.35
C GLY A 198 13.68 29.33 -5.62
N PRO A 199 13.88 30.65 -5.42
CA PRO A 199 15.18 31.30 -5.67
C PRO A 199 16.29 30.67 -4.82
N GLY A 200 17.41 30.31 -5.47
CA GLY A 200 18.55 29.70 -4.79
C GLY A 200 18.54 28.17 -4.69
N LEU A 201 17.47 27.48 -5.11
CA LEU A 201 17.39 26.01 -5.08
C LEU A 201 18.60 25.35 -5.76
N LEU A 202 18.97 25.80 -6.97
CA LEU A 202 20.10 25.20 -7.69
C LEU A 202 21.43 25.35 -6.93
N GLN A 203 21.62 26.44 -6.21
CA GLN A 203 22.80 26.64 -5.36
C GLN A 203 22.78 25.69 -4.17
N GLN A 204 21.66 25.59 -3.47
CA GLN A 204 21.51 24.67 -2.31
C GLN A 204 21.76 23.20 -2.70
N VAL A 205 21.19 22.75 -3.84
CA VAL A 205 21.43 21.40 -4.37
C VAL A 205 22.90 21.23 -4.78
N HIS A 206 23.51 22.27 -5.36
CA HIS A 206 24.93 22.25 -5.70
C HIS A 206 25.81 22.08 -4.44
N ASP A 207 25.51 22.81 -3.37
CA ASP A 207 26.26 22.72 -2.12
C ASP A 207 26.14 21.33 -1.48
N ALA A 208 24.95 20.73 -1.53
CA ALA A 208 24.73 19.34 -1.11
C ALA A 208 25.59 18.36 -1.93
N LEU A 209 25.63 18.51 -3.27
CA LEU A 209 26.49 17.69 -4.13
C LEU A 209 27.99 17.86 -3.83
N GLN A 210 28.43 19.06 -3.42
CA GLN A 210 29.80 19.27 -3.01
C GLN A 210 30.11 18.58 -1.67
N ALA A 211 29.12 18.54 -0.75
CA ALA A 211 29.27 17.96 0.58
C ALA A 211 29.34 16.43 0.57
N PHE A 212 28.55 15.76 -0.28
CA PHE A 212 28.43 14.30 -0.24
C PHE A 212 28.43 13.58 -1.60
N GLY A 213 28.70 14.28 -2.71
CA GLY A 213 28.80 13.68 -4.04
C GLY A 213 27.46 13.46 -4.72
N PRO A 214 27.30 12.38 -5.51
CA PRO A 214 26.02 12.07 -6.13
C PRO A 214 24.89 11.98 -5.11
N ALA A 215 23.73 12.58 -5.45
CA ALA A 215 22.61 12.69 -4.54
C ALA A 215 21.30 12.23 -5.21
N ILE A 216 20.34 11.84 -4.38
CA ILE A 216 18.95 11.68 -4.78
C ILE A 216 18.16 12.87 -4.22
N MET A 217 17.39 13.54 -5.07
CA MET A 217 16.48 14.59 -4.67
C MET A 217 15.05 14.06 -4.68
N LYS A 218 14.30 14.37 -3.64
CA LYS A 218 12.92 13.91 -3.42
C LYS A 218 12.06 15.10 -3.00
N THR A 219 10.81 15.16 -3.45
CA THR A 219 9.82 16.05 -2.83
C THR A 219 9.50 15.54 -1.41
N GLU A 220 9.07 16.43 -0.55
CA GLU A 220 8.72 16.11 0.84
C GLU A 220 7.69 14.99 0.91
N PHE A 221 6.60 15.12 0.16
CA PHE A 221 5.58 14.08 -0.02
C PHE A 221 5.73 13.42 -1.40
N GLY A 222 5.18 12.23 -1.59
CA GLY A 222 5.20 11.49 -2.86
C GLY A 222 5.19 9.98 -2.66
N ALA A 223 4.80 9.24 -3.67
CA ALA A 223 4.68 7.78 -3.64
C ALA A 223 5.25 7.11 -4.89
N GLY A 224 5.58 5.81 -4.78
CA GLY A 224 5.91 4.94 -5.91
C GLY A 224 7.20 5.27 -6.67
N GLY A 225 8.06 6.14 -6.13
CA GLY A 225 9.28 6.57 -6.82
C GLY A 225 9.09 7.70 -7.82
N ASN A 226 7.90 8.28 -7.88
CA ASN A 226 7.62 9.51 -8.61
C ASN A 226 8.20 10.72 -7.83
N SER A 227 8.29 11.87 -8.48
CA SER A 227 8.78 13.10 -7.86
C SER A 227 10.14 12.95 -7.14
N MET A 228 11.01 12.05 -7.67
CA MET A 228 12.37 11.84 -7.19
C MET A 228 13.33 11.50 -8.34
N GLY A 229 14.61 11.82 -8.13
CA GLY A 229 15.62 11.49 -9.13
C GLY A 229 17.05 11.65 -8.67
N VAL A 230 17.96 10.94 -9.34
CA VAL A 230 19.40 10.98 -9.05
C VAL A 230 20.07 12.15 -9.78
N ILE A 231 20.82 12.94 -9.03
CA ILE A 231 21.64 14.04 -9.51
C ILE A 231 23.11 13.65 -9.36
N LYS A 232 23.80 13.40 -10.48
CA LYS A 232 25.18 12.89 -10.47
C LYS A 232 26.25 13.98 -10.41
N GLY A 233 25.89 15.23 -10.65
CA GLY A 233 26.84 16.33 -10.65
C GLY A 233 26.29 17.64 -11.22
N ARG A 234 27.11 18.67 -11.24
CA ARG A 234 26.75 20.04 -11.67
C ARG A 234 26.31 20.13 -13.14
N ARG A 235 26.91 19.31 -13.99
CA ARG A 235 26.56 19.32 -15.42
C ARG A 235 25.11 18.84 -15.60
N ARG A 236 24.26 19.70 -16.18
CA ARG A 236 22.81 19.52 -16.33
C ARG A 236 22.00 19.56 -15.03
N LEU A 237 22.53 20.20 -13.96
CA LEU A 237 21.83 20.32 -12.68
C LEU A 237 20.42 20.87 -12.87
N GLN A 238 20.28 22.04 -13.56
CA GLN A 238 18.99 22.66 -13.84
C GLN A 238 18.02 21.71 -14.55
N GLN A 239 18.50 20.98 -15.56
CA GLN A 239 17.67 20.00 -16.30
C GLN A 239 17.25 18.83 -15.40
N SER A 240 18.13 18.36 -14.54
CA SER A 240 17.84 17.26 -13.61
C SER A 240 16.80 17.68 -12.57
N VAL A 241 16.96 18.85 -11.98
CA VAL A 241 16.02 19.43 -11.01
C VAL A 241 14.65 19.65 -11.65
N GLY A 242 14.60 20.26 -12.85
CA GLY A 242 13.34 20.51 -13.55
C GLY A 242 12.58 19.26 -14.01
N ARG A 243 13.24 18.08 -14.07
CA ARG A 243 12.57 16.79 -14.33
C ARG A 243 11.97 16.15 -13.09
N ILE A 244 12.46 16.52 -11.92
CA ILE A 244 12.04 15.95 -10.64
C ILE A 244 10.90 16.75 -10.04
N LEU A 245 10.96 18.09 -10.19
CA LEU A 245 9.95 18.97 -9.61
C LEU A 245 8.67 18.97 -10.42
N PRO A 246 7.51 18.73 -9.80
CA PRO A 246 6.23 19.04 -10.41
C PRO A 246 6.10 20.54 -10.72
N ASP A 247 5.32 20.88 -11.74
CA ASP A 247 5.04 22.28 -12.08
C ASP A 247 4.35 22.98 -10.90
N GLY A 248 4.88 24.14 -10.51
CA GLY A 248 4.34 24.94 -9.42
C GLY A 248 4.62 24.40 -8.02
N TYR A 249 5.50 23.41 -7.87
CA TYR A 249 5.85 22.90 -6.54
C TYR A 249 6.51 23.97 -5.68
N ASP A 250 5.91 24.26 -4.53
CA ASP A 250 6.40 25.24 -3.54
C ASP A 250 6.51 24.59 -2.14
N GLY A 251 7.38 23.63 -2.01
CA GLY A 251 7.59 22.88 -0.76
C GLY A 251 9.05 22.62 -0.45
N GLU A 252 9.26 21.87 0.61
CA GLU A 252 10.56 21.36 0.99
C GLU A 252 10.96 20.17 0.13
N LEU A 253 12.25 19.99 -0.04
CA LEU A 253 12.87 18.92 -0.78
C LEU A 253 13.95 18.29 0.09
N LEU A 254 14.05 16.99 0.06
CA LEU A 254 15.13 16.25 0.67
C LEU A 254 16.17 15.88 -0.36
N VAL A 255 17.42 16.33 -0.17
CA VAL A 255 18.57 15.96 -0.99
C VAL A 255 19.45 15.04 -0.15
N GLU A 256 19.53 13.77 -0.51
CA GLU A 256 20.26 12.74 0.23
C GLU A 256 21.42 12.18 -0.59
N GLU A 257 22.48 11.73 0.06
CA GLU A 257 23.55 11.01 -0.63
C GLU A 257 23.02 9.79 -1.37
N PHE A 258 23.53 9.56 -2.56
CA PHE A 258 23.19 8.37 -3.36
C PHE A 258 24.06 7.19 -2.95
N LEU A 259 23.45 6.18 -2.35
CA LEU A 259 24.14 5.07 -1.69
C LEU A 259 24.81 4.06 -2.64
N GLY A 260 24.65 4.18 -3.95
CA GLY A 260 25.37 3.33 -4.89
C GLY A 260 24.53 2.56 -5.91
N SER A 261 25.13 1.53 -6.49
CA SER A 261 24.59 0.80 -7.64
C SER A 261 23.59 -0.28 -7.22
N PRO A 262 22.60 -0.61 -8.09
CA PRO A 262 21.59 -1.62 -7.81
C PRO A 262 22.10 -3.03 -7.46
N GLY A 263 23.35 -3.35 -7.73
CA GLY A 263 23.91 -4.68 -7.46
C GLY A 263 24.41 -4.91 -6.03
N ASP A 264 24.45 -3.86 -5.18
CA ASP A 264 24.88 -3.94 -3.77
C ASP A 264 23.77 -3.48 -2.82
N ILE A 265 22.61 -3.12 -3.37
CA ILE A 265 21.52 -2.51 -2.61
C ILE A 265 20.23 -3.30 -2.82
N LEU A 266 19.65 -3.79 -1.72
CA LEU A 266 18.30 -4.33 -1.68
C LEU A 266 17.35 -3.26 -1.16
N SER A 267 16.22 -3.07 -1.85
CA SER A 267 15.11 -2.27 -1.36
C SER A 267 14.18 -3.18 -0.55
N VAL A 268 13.98 -2.87 0.72
CA VAL A 268 13.26 -3.70 1.67
C VAL A 268 12.29 -2.88 2.49
N SER A 269 11.30 -3.50 3.10
CA SER A 269 10.31 -2.80 3.92
C SER A 269 9.92 -3.58 5.16
N TYR A 270 9.52 -2.83 6.17
CA TYR A 270 8.81 -3.30 7.35
C TYR A 270 7.36 -2.88 7.27
N ASN A 271 6.45 -3.76 7.63
CA ASN A 271 5.03 -3.44 7.78
C ASN A 271 4.57 -3.85 9.17
N GLY A 272 3.87 -2.96 9.85
CA GLY A 272 3.35 -3.17 11.20
C GLY A 272 2.01 -2.48 11.41
N MET A 273 1.47 -2.66 12.61
CA MET A 273 0.24 -2.05 13.08
C MET A 273 0.47 -1.46 14.46
N VAL A 274 -0.04 -0.28 14.71
CA VAL A 274 -0.11 0.37 16.03
C VAL A 274 -1.56 0.47 16.45
N GLN A 275 -1.92 -0.01 17.66
CA GLN A 275 -3.28 -0.01 18.20
C GLN A 275 -3.45 0.99 19.34
N ASP A 276 -4.70 1.26 19.72
CA ASP A 276 -5.07 2.26 20.74
C ASP A 276 -4.50 1.99 22.14
N ASP A 277 -4.38 0.74 22.52
CA ASP A 277 -3.80 0.34 23.81
C ASP A 277 -2.27 0.42 23.86
N GLY A 278 -1.66 0.99 22.80
CA GLY A 278 -0.22 1.04 22.62
C GLY A 278 0.40 -0.31 22.23
N THR A 279 -0.41 -1.38 22.16
CA THR A 279 0.08 -2.64 21.58
C THR A 279 0.37 -2.41 20.10
N ALA A 280 1.39 -3.08 19.66
CA ALA A 280 1.83 -2.95 18.29
C ALA A 280 2.39 -4.31 17.85
N TYR A 281 2.14 -4.69 16.61
CA TYR A 281 2.65 -5.96 16.09
C TYR A 281 3.25 -5.79 14.70
N THR A 282 4.23 -6.62 14.42
CA THR A 282 4.85 -6.76 13.11
C THR A 282 3.95 -7.63 12.23
N LEU A 283 3.57 -7.10 11.07
CA LEU A 283 2.90 -7.89 10.03
C LEU A 283 3.92 -8.67 9.21
N CYS A 284 4.94 -7.99 8.69
CA CYS A 284 5.98 -8.62 7.90
C CYS A 284 7.22 -7.73 7.74
N ALA A 285 8.34 -8.37 7.37
CA ALA A 285 9.46 -7.76 6.67
C ALA A 285 9.51 -8.33 5.25
N GLY A 286 9.73 -7.50 4.24
CA GLY A 286 9.67 -7.91 2.85
C GLY A 286 10.65 -7.18 1.95
N ARG A 287 10.85 -7.69 0.74
CA ARG A 287 11.63 -7.05 -0.31
C ARG A 287 10.69 -6.39 -1.31
N HIS A 288 11.07 -5.23 -1.81
CA HIS A 288 10.37 -4.60 -2.92
C HIS A 288 10.67 -5.30 -4.23
N TYR A 289 9.63 -5.58 -4.99
CA TYR A 289 9.73 -6.02 -6.37
C TYR A 289 9.79 -4.78 -7.26
N LEU A 290 10.97 -4.53 -7.85
CA LEU A 290 11.22 -3.32 -8.63
C LEU A 290 11.36 -3.63 -10.11
N GLN A 291 10.61 -2.93 -10.97
CA GLN A 291 10.83 -2.95 -12.40
C GLN A 291 12.03 -2.07 -12.77
N ALA A 292 12.95 -2.62 -13.55
CA ALA A 292 14.20 -1.94 -13.95
C ALA A 292 15.01 -1.38 -12.76
N GLY A 293 14.88 -2.00 -11.57
CA GLY A 293 15.57 -1.58 -10.34
C GLY A 293 15.16 -0.23 -9.79
N LYS A 294 14.05 0.36 -10.26
CA LYS A 294 13.64 1.72 -9.89
C LYS A 294 12.16 1.84 -9.53
N PHE A 295 11.27 1.33 -10.37
CA PHE A 295 9.84 1.53 -10.18
C PHE A 295 9.27 0.43 -9.30
N TYR A 296 8.63 0.83 -8.22
CA TYR A 296 7.94 -0.10 -7.33
C TYR A 296 6.77 -0.77 -8.06
N MET A 297 6.81 -2.09 -8.11
CA MET A 297 5.76 -2.93 -8.72
C MET A 297 5.06 -3.81 -7.71
N GLY A 298 5.68 -4.06 -6.56
CA GLY A 298 5.13 -4.98 -5.60
C GLY A 298 6.06 -5.34 -4.46
N SER A 299 5.69 -6.38 -3.71
CA SER A 299 6.45 -6.88 -2.56
C SER A 299 6.57 -8.39 -2.60
N SER A 300 7.72 -8.89 -2.10
CA SER A 300 7.99 -10.32 -1.88
C SER A 300 8.19 -10.57 -0.38
N LEU A 301 7.59 -11.65 0.13
CA LEU A 301 7.63 -12.05 1.53
C LEU A 301 8.02 -13.51 1.70
N GLY A 302 8.49 -13.86 2.88
CA GLY A 302 8.72 -15.24 3.30
C GLY A 302 10.01 -15.84 2.73
N VAL A 303 9.97 -17.12 2.43
CA VAL A 303 11.14 -17.90 2.04
C VAL A 303 11.79 -17.35 0.78
N GLY A 304 13.08 -17.03 0.87
CA GLY A 304 13.87 -16.54 -0.27
C GLY A 304 13.63 -15.08 -0.67
N ALA A 305 12.76 -14.33 0.04
CA ALA A 305 12.51 -12.93 -0.27
C ALA A 305 13.74 -12.05 -0.02
N MET A 306 14.48 -12.30 1.04
CA MET A 306 15.71 -11.60 1.40
C MET A 306 16.63 -12.47 2.26
N PRO A 307 17.93 -12.11 2.45
CA PRO A 307 18.81 -12.79 3.41
C PRO A 307 18.28 -12.72 4.85
N ASP A 308 18.50 -13.76 5.65
CA ASP A 308 17.98 -13.85 7.02
C ASP A 308 18.48 -12.72 7.93
N ASP A 309 19.75 -12.32 7.82
CA ASP A 309 20.31 -11.22 8.59
C ASP A 309 19.71 -9.86 8.20
N CYS A 310 19.41 -9.68 6.91
CA CYS A 310 18.65 -8.52 6.43
C CYS A 310 17.25 -8.49 7.03
N ALA A 311 16.52 -9.61 6.98
CA ALA A 311 15.17 -9.71 7.55
C ALA A 311 15.15 -9.39 9.06
N ALA A 312 16.13 -9.90 9.82
CA ALA A 312 16.25 -9.63 11.26
C ALA A 312 16.50 -8.13 11.53
N LYS A 313 17.43 -7.50 10.80
CA LYS A 313 17.72 -6.06 10.93
C LYS A 313 16.53 -5.19 10.56
N VAL A 314 15.82 -5.52 9.47
CA VAL A 314 14.60 -4.80 9.03
C VAL A 314 13.52 -4.88 10.10
N ARG A 315 13.31 -6.06 10.72
CA ARG A 315 12.34 -6.21 11.82
C ARG A 315 12.75 -5.36 13.02
N GLN A 316 13.99 -5.47 13.49
CA GLN A 316 14.48 -4.71 14.64
C GLN A 316 14.35 -3.20 14.42
N ALA A 317 14.81 -2.69 13.27
CA ALA A 317 14.74 -1.26 12.97
C ALA A 317 13.29 -0.79 12.79
N GLY A 318 12.46 -1.59 12.10
CA GLY A 318 11.05 -1.28 11.91
C GLY A 318 10.29 -1.24 13.23
N GLU A 319 10.56 -2.14 14.17
CA GLU A 319 9.98 -2.16 15.51
C GLU A 319 10.36 -0.92 16.33
N ALA A 320 11.63 -0.53 16.32
CA ALA A 320 12.08 0.67 17.00
C ALA A 320 11.45 1.96 16.43
N ILE A 321 11.34 2.06 15.09
CA ILE A 321 10.66 3.18 14.44
C ILE A 321 9.17 3.17 14.79
N ARG A 322 8.51 2.03 14.74
CA ARG A 322 7.09 1.88 15.12
C ARG A 322 6.83 2.30 16.57
N GLU A 323 7.71 1.92 17.51
CA GLU A 323 7.61 2.36 18.91
C GLU A 323 7.73 3.88 19.04
N ALA A 324 8.66 4.48 18.31
CA ALA A 324 8.79 5.94 18.26
C ALA A 324 7.54 6.62 17.68
N THR A 325 6.92 6.04 16.64
CA THR A 325 5.69 6.57 16.05
C THR A 325 4.50 6.43 16.99
N ALA A 326 4.37 5.30 17.70
CA ALA A 326 3.35 5.07 18.71
C ALA A 326 3.42 6.08 19.87
N ALA A 327 4.63 6.37 20.33
CA ALA A 327 4.88 7.40 21.35
C ALA A 327 4.46 8.80 20.90
N GLY A 328 4.55 9.09 19.58
CA GLY A 328 4.06 10.33 18.97
C GLY A 328 2.53 10.40 18.79
N GLY A 329 1.78 9.35 19.18
CA GLY A 329 0.31 9.33 19.08
C GLY A 329 -0.22 8.69 17.79
N TYR A 330 0.64 8.17 16.91
CA TYR A 330 0.19 7.48 15.71
C TYR A 330 -0.57 6.19 16.05
N ARG A 331 -1.60 5.89 15.26
CA ARG A 331 -2.36 4.63 15.27
C ARG A 331 -2.61 4.20 13.83
N GLY A 332 -2.72 2.91 13.62
CA GLY A 332 -3.01 2.34 12.29
C GLY A 332 -1.86 1.58 11.65
N PRO A 333 -2.03 1.22 10.38
CA PRO A 333 -1.02 0.51 9.61
C PRO A 333 0.17 1.41 9.29
N LEU A 334 1.37 0.87 9.43
CA LEU A 334 2.63 1.55 9.21
C LEU A 334 3.50 0.73 8.26
N ASN A 335 4.01 1.37 7.23
CA ASN A 335 5.07 0.82 6.39
C ASN A 335 6.31 1.69 6.51
N VAL A 336 7.48 1.08 6.67
CA VAL A 336 8.78 1.76 6.68
C VAL A 336 9.65 1.16 5.59
N ASP A 337 10.14 1.97 4.68
CA ASP A 337 10.98 1.55 3.57
C ASP A 337 12.46 1.79 3.89
N PHE A 338 13.30 0.82 3.51
CA PHE A 338 14.73 0.84 3.76
C PHE A 338 15.52 0.46 2.50
N LEU A 339 16.80 0.85 2.49
CA LEU A 339 17.83 0.24 1.67
C LEU A 339 18.77 -0.58 2.57
N TYR A 340 18.99 -1.83 2.21
CA TYR A 340 19.99 -2.68 2.82
C TYR A 340 21.19 -2.79 1.89
N ARG A 341 22.37 -2.45 2.38
CA ARG A 341 23.61 -2.59 1.62
C ARG A 341 24.29 -3.91 1.97
N GLU A 342 24.40 -4.79 0.97
CA GLU A 342 24.89 -6.15 1.19
C GLU A 342 26.37 -6.21 1.57
N SER A 343 27.21 -5.30 1.03
CA SER A 343 28.66 -5.29 1.26
C SER A 343 29.10 -5.08 2.71
N ASP A 344 28.30 -4.35 3.52
CA ASP A 344 28.61 -4.08 4.93
C ASP A 344 27.43 -4.35 5.88
N GLY A 345 26.32 -4.82 5.37
CA GLY A 345 25.13 -5.12 6.14
C GLY A 345 24.45 -3.90 6.76
N ALA A 346 24.71 -2.70 6.27
CA ALA A 346 24.11 -1.46 6.78
C ALA A 346 22.67 -1.29 6.26
N LEU A 347 21.78 -0.83 7.14
CA LEU A 347 20.38 -0.54 6.82
C LEU A 347 20.14 0.97 6.87
N PHE A 348 19.50 1.52 5.84
CA PHE A 348 19.21 2.95 5.70
C PHE A 348 17.72 3.18 5.56
N PRO A 349 17.03 3.83 6.51
CA PRO A 349 15.63 4.17 6.40
C PRO A 349 15.42 5.27 5.35
N LEU A 350 14.37 5.16 4.56
CA LEU A 350 14.08 6.07 3.46
C LEU A 350 12.85 6.92 3.68
N GLU A 351 11.75 6.28 4.10
CA GLU A 351 10.46 6.93 4.31
C GLU A 351 9.57 6.10 5.23
N ILE A 352 8.66 6.77 5.90
CA ILE A 352 7.57 6.16 6.64
C ILE A 352 6.29 6.43 5.83
N ASN A 353 5.52 5.38 5.65
CA ASN A 353 4.21 5.46 5.01
C ASN A 353 3.14 5.15 6.06
N PRO A 354 2.45 6.17 6.65
CA PRO A 354 1.44 6.00 7.68
C PRO A 354 0.10 5.52 7.07
N ARG A 355 0.15 4.41 6.38
CA ARG A 355 -0.94 3.81 5.63
C ARG A 355 -0.66 2.35 5.31
N ARG A 356 -1.66 1.68 4.75
CA ARG A 356 -1.45 0.32 4.22
C ARG A 356 -0.47 0.32 3.06
N GLY A 357 0.52 -0.56 3.17
CA GLY A 357 1.44 -0.92 2.10
C GLY A 357 1.05 -2.25 1.47
N LEU A 358 1.49 -2.50 0.23
CA LEU A 358 1.22 -3.78 -0.45
C LEU A 358 1.87 -4.97 0.27
N GLY A 359 3.02 -4.77 0.94
CA GLY A 359 3.62 -5.80 1.79
C GLY A 359 2.68 -6.24 2.92
N GLY A 360 2.00 -5.29 3.57
CA GLY A 360 0.99 -5.58 4.60
C GLY A 360 -0.24 -6.29 4.03
N ILE A 361 -0.71 -5.89 2.84
CA ILE A 361 -1.82 -6.58 2.15
C ILE A 361 -1.44 -8.03 1.82
N LEU A 362 -0.24 -8.25 1.30
CA LEU A 362 0.27 -9.60 1.00
C LEU A 362 0.40 -10.44 2.27
N ALA A 363 0.87 -9.83 3.37
CA ALA A 363 0.93 -10.51 4.67
C ALA A 363 -0.46 -10.92 5.18
N ASP A 364 -1.46 -10.05 5.09
CA ASP A 364 -2.85 -10.37 5.43
C ASP A 364 -3.36 -11.57 4.62
N MET A 365 -3.11 -11.61 3.31
CA MET A 365 -3.46 -12.75 2.46
C MET A 365 -2.72 -14.03 2.89
N CYS A 366 -1.42 -13.94 3.19
CA CYS A 366 -0.63 -15.08 3.68
C CYS A 366 -1.17 -15.61 5.02
N ILE A 367 -1.49 -14.73 5.96
CA ILE A 367 -2.05 -15.11 7.26
C ILE A 367 -3.42 -15.80 7.08
N CYS A 368 -4.29 -15.27 6.23
CA CYS A 368 -5.58 -15.91 5.95
C CYS A 368 -5.43 -17.29 5.33
N GLN A 369 -4.47 -17.45 4.40
CA GLN A 369 -4.31 -18.68 3.62
C GLN A 369 -3.50 -19.76 4.35
N PHE A 370 -2.47 -19.37 5.09
CA PHE A 370 -1.47 -20.29 5.67
C PHE A 370 -1.32 -20.18 7.19
N GLY A 371 -1.94 -19.18 7.81
CA GLY A 371 -1.83 -18.91 9.24
C GLY A 371 -0.58 -18.10 9.62
N LEU A 372 -0.46 -17.82 10.92
CA LEU A 372 0.71 -17.14 11.48
C LEU A 372 1.98 -18.01 11.31
N GLY A 373 3.10 -17.37 11.06
CA GLY A 373 4.39 -18.06 10.84
C GLY A 373 4.60 -18.56 9.41
N TYR A 374 3.74 -18.16 8.48
CA TYR A 374 3.86 -18.48 7.05
C TYR A 374 5.25 -18.20 6.47
N GLU A 375 5.95 -17.21 7.00
CA GLU A 375 7.26 -16.77 6.48
C GLU A 375 8.33 -17.85 6.49
N LYS A 376 8.14 -18.94 7.28
CA LYS A 376 9.07 -20.06 7.35
C LYS A 376 8.84 -21.13 6.28
N ALA A 377 7.69 -21.10 5.61
CA ALA A 377 7.28 -22.17 4.71
C ALA A 377 6.75 -21.66 3.36
N VAL A 378 6.41 -20.38 3.25
CA VAL A 378 5.78 -19.80 2.07
C VAL A 378 6.69 -18.76 1.44
N SER A 379 6.89 -18.87 0.12
CA SER A 379 7.39 -17.80 -0.73
C SER A 379 6.19 -17.06 -1.30
N ALA A 380 6.10 -15.75 -1.12
CA ALA A 380 4.97 -14.97 -1.59
C ALA A 380 5.42 -13.72 -2.35
N VAL A 381 4.71 -13.38 -3.43
CA VAL A 381 4.91 -12.13 -4.16
C VAL A 381 3.57 -11.55 -4.59
N ALA A 382 3.42 -10.24 -4.44
CA ALA A 382 2.28 -9.51 -5.02
C ALA A 382 2.77 -8.33 -5.86
N VAL A 383 2.11 -8.12 -7.00
CA VAL A 383 2.33 -6.98 -7.89
C VAL A 383 1.01 -6.26 -8.13
N HIS A 384 1.03 -4.92 -8.20
CA HIS A 384 -0.20 -4.11 -8.28
C HIS A 384 -0.60 -3.68 -9.70
N SER A 385 0.31 -3.74 -10.67
CA SER A 385 0.10 -3.27 -12.04
C SER A 385 0.74 -4.21 -13.06
N LEU A 386 0.30 -5.48 -13.06
CA LEU A 386 0.77 -6.44 -14.04
C LEU A 386 0.09 -6.18 -15.40
N PRO A 387 0.84 -5.88 -16.46
CA PRO A 387 0.25 -5.62 -17.77
C PRO A 387 -0.31 -6.88 -18.41
N VAL A 388 -1.43 -6.74 -19.10
CA VAL A 388 -2.10 -7.83 -19.82
C VAL A 388 -2.52 -7.36 -21.22
N SER A 389 -2.86 -8.30 -22.10
CA SER A 389 -3.40 -7.97 -23.43
C SER A 389 -4.62 -7.06 -23.33
N SER A 390 -4.67 -6.00 -24.13
CA SER A 390 -5.81 -5.07 -24.21
C SER A 390 -7.13 -5.72 -24.67
N THR A 391 -7.10 -6.97 -25.09
CA THR A 391 -8.32 -7.76 -25.40
C THR A 391 -8.96 -8.34 -24.14
N ILE A 392 -8.27 -8.33 -23.00
CA ILE A 392 -8.77 -8.77 -21.69
C ILE A 392 -9.22 -7.53 -20.92
N THR A 393 -10.51 -7.29 -20.88
CA THR A 393 -11.11 -6.06 -20.29
C THR A 393 -12.01 -6.36 -19.09
N THR A 394 -12.32 -7.64 -18.83
CA THR A 394 -13.15 -8.06 -17.68
C THR A 394 -12.43 -9.11 -16.84
N TYR A 395 -12.81 -9.19 -15.56
CA TYR A 395 -12.26 -10.21 -14.68
C TYR A 395 -12.56 -11.64 -15.17
N ALA A 396 -13.74 -11.90 -15.68
CA ALA A 396 -14.09 -13.21 -16.24
C ALA A 396 -13.13 -13.64 -17.36
N GLN A 397 -12.80 -12.72 -18.29
CA GLN A 397 -11.82 -13.00 -19.36
C GLN A 397 -10.41 -13.27 -18.81
N LEU A 398 -9.97 -12.50 -17.80
CA LEU A 398 -8.69 -12.68 -17.14
C LEU A 398 -8.64 -14.04 -16.44
N ARG A 399 -9.65 -14.35 -15.65
CA ARG A 399 -9.82 -15.63 -14.95
C ARG A 399 -9.75 -16.82 -15.91
N ASP A 400 -10.49 -16.77 -17.00
CA ASP A 400 -10.50 -17.82 -18.03
C ASP A 400 -9.13 -17.98 -18.71
N ALA A 401 -8.42 -16.87 -18.95
CA ALA A 401 -7.07 -16.92 -19.49
C ALA A 401 -6.09 -17.61 -18.53
N LEU A 402 -6.15 -17.30 -17.24
CA LEU A 402 -5.35 -17.93 -16.21
C LEU A 402 -5.71 -19.41 -16.03
N LEU A 403 -7.00 -19.74 -15.97
CA LEU A 403 -7.48 -21.13 -15.86
C LEU A 403 -6.99 -22.02 -17.00
N ARG A 404 -7.05 -21.55 -18.25
CA ARG A 404 -6.59 -22.32 -19.43
C ARG A 404 -5.13 -22.73 -19.36
N LYS A 405 -4.32 -22.03 -18.53
CA LYS A 405 -2.89 -22.32 -18.35
C LYS A 405 -2.58 -22.96 -17.00
N GLY A 406 -3.58 -23.18 -16.18
CA GLY A 406 -3.40 -23.66 -14.82
C GLY A 406 -2.81 -22.59 -13.87
N PHE A 407 -2.91 -21.31 -14.18
CA PHE A 407 -2.40 -20.21 -13.35
C PHE A 407 -3.51 -19.56 -12.52
N PHE A 408 -4.41 -20.35 -11.95
CA PHE A 408 -5.51 -19.81 -11.15
C PHE A 408 -5.89 -20.71 -9.98
N GLY A 409 -6.01 -20.11 -8.79
CA GLY A 409 -6.41 -20.82 -7.59
C GLY A 409 -5.30 -21.70 -7.02
N ARG A 410 -5.69 -22.83 -6.42
CA ARG A 410 -4.76 -23.82 -5.86
C ARG A 410 -4.37 -24.82 -6.93
N GLU A 411 -3.07 -24.90 -7.19
CA GLU A 411 -2.52 -25.88 -8.12
C GLU A 411 -1.88 -27.07 -7.41
N SER A 412 -1.79 -28.20 -8.13
CA SER A 412 -1.15 -29.43 -7.65
C SER A 412 0.36 -29.32 -7.41
N LYS A 413 0.97 -28.19 -7.74
CA LYS A 413 2.42 -27.95 -7.64
C LYS A 413 2.82 -27.08 -6.45
N GLY A 414 2.00 -26.95 -5.43
CA GLY A 414 2.29 -26.09 -4.29
C GLY A 414 2.20 -24.58 -4.58
N LEU A 415 1.45 -24.19 -5.61
CA LEU A 415 1.18 -22.80 -5.97
C LEU A 415 -0.25 -22.40 -5.62
N VAL A 416 -0.41 -21.16 -5.14
CA VAL A 416 -1.70 -20.48 -5.08
C VAL A 416 -1.55 -19.15 -5.85
N ILE A 417 -2.41 -18.92 -6.83
CA ILE A 417 -2.34 -17.77 -7.72
C ILE A 417 -3.69 -17.06 -7.71
N LEU A 418 -3.68 -15.76 -7.40
CA LEU A 418 -4.88 -15.00 -7.11
C LEU A 418 -4.79 -13.56 -7.62
N PRO A 419 -5.57 -13.15 -8.65
CA PRO A 419 -5.81 -11.74 -8.90
C PRO A 419 -6.54 -11.13 -7.70
N TYR A 420 -6.04 -9.99 -7.19
CA TYR A 420 -6.62 -9.34 -6.00
C TYR A 420 -7.15 -7.93 -6.28
N SER A 421 -6.80 -7.35 -7.43
CA SER A 421 -7.31 -6.04 -7.86
C SER A 421 -7.44 -6.02 -9.39
N VAL A 422 -8.60 -5.62 -9.89
CA VAL A 422 -8.92 -5.53 -11.32
C VAL A 422 -9.57 -4.21 -11.71
N SER A 423 -9.61 -3.25 -10.80
CA SER A 423 -10.24 -1.95 -11.01
C SER A 423 -9.67 -1.18 -12.22
N THR A 424 -8.39 -1.41 -12.56
CA THR A 424 -7.70 -0.79 -13.70
C THR A 424 -7.70 -1.63 -14.98
N LEU A 425 -8.26 -2.84 -14.96
CA LEU A 425 -8.15 -3.79 -16.07
C LEU A 425 -8.74 -3.23 -17.37
N ALA A 426 -9.94 -2.66 -17.32
CA ALA A 426 -10.60 -2.10 -18.50
C ALA A 426 -9.93 -0.82 -19.03
N ALA A 427 -9.45 0.05 -18.14
CA ALA A 427 -8.92 1.36 -18.50
C ALA A 427 -7.42 1.33 -18.89
N LYS A 428 -6.61 0.53 -18.19
CA LYS A 428 -5.15 0.51 -18.33
C LYS A 428 -4.59 -0.81 -18.82
N SER A 429 -5.42 -1.87 -18.96
CA SER A 429 -4.98 -3.24 -19.24
C SER A 429 -3.94 -3.72 -18.21
N GLU A 430 -4.19 -3.44 -16.95
CA GLU A 430 -3.36 -3.80 -15.80
C GLU A 430 -4.22 -4.36 -14.68
N PHE A 431 -3.63 -5.25 -13.87
CA PHE A 431 -4.31 -5.84 -12.71
C PHE A 431 -3.31 -6.19 -11.61
N GLY A 432 -3.81 -6.37 -10.38
CA GLY A 432 -3.04 -6.85 -9.24
C GLY A 432 -3.08 -8.37 -9.13
N LEU A 433 -1.91 -8.99 -8.94
CA LEU A 433 -1.74 -10.44 -8.82
C LEU A 433 -0.91 -10.78 -7.59
N ALA A 434 -1.38 -11.76 -6.81
CA ALA A 434 -0.63 -12.40 -5.74
C ALA A 434 -0.33 -13.86 -6.12
N VAL A 435 0.90 -14.30 -5.83
CA VAL A 435 1.36 -15.67 -6.06
C VAL A 435 2.02 -16.16 -4.76
N PHE A 436 1.65 -17.35 -4.33
CA PHE A 436 2.18 -18.00 -3.14
C PHE A 436 2.73 -19.37 -3.54
N GLY A 437 3.96 -19.66 -3.15
CA GLY A 437 4.60 -20.97 -3.35
C GLY A 437 4.86 -21.64 -2.01
N THR A 438 4.52 -22.93 -1.93
CA THR A 438 4.84 -23.82 -0.80
C THR A 438 5.83 -24.91 -1.24
N ASP A 439 6.32 -25.70 -0.30
CA ASP A 439 7.15 -26.87 -0.59
C ASP A 439 8.41 -26.56 -1.43
N GLY A 440 9.03 -25.39 -1.19
CA GLY A 440 10.21 -24.94 -1.90
C GLY A 440 9.95 -24.33 -3.28
N THR A 441 8.69 -24.17 -3.68
CA THR A 441 8.30 -23.54 -4.94
C THR A 441 8.46 -22.01 -4.85
N SER A 442 9.17 -21.41 -5.81
CA SER A 442 9.38 -19.95 -5.85
C SER A 442 8.18 -19.23 -6.44
N ALA A 443 7.57 -18.34 -5.66
CA ALA A 443 6.48 -17.47 -6.14
C ALA A 443 6.97 -16.49 -7.23
N GLU A 444 8.20 -15.98 -7.12
CA GLU A 444 8.77 -15.07 -8.12
C GLU A 444 9.03 -15.74 -9.47
N ALA A 445 9.49 -17.00 -9.45
CA ALA A 445 9.66 -17.77 -10.69
C ALA A 445 8.30 -17.99 -11.38
N ALA A 446 7.29 -18.38 -10.62
CA ALA A 446 5.94 -18.53 -11.15
C ALA A 446 5.35 -17.21 -11.68
N LEU A 447 5.56 -16.09 -10.97
CA LEU A 447 5.18 -14.75 -11.46
C LEU A 447 5.85 -14.43 -12.81
N GLY A 448 7.12 -14.79 -12.98
CA GLY A 448 7.84 -14.61 -14.25
C GLY A 448 7.19 -15.39 -15.42
N GLU A 449 6.79 -16.63 -15.18
CA GLU A 449 6.06 -17.45 -16.18
C GLU A 449 4.69 -16.86 -16.53
N ILE A 450 3.92 -16.42 -15.52
CA ILE A 450 2.62 -15.81 -15.72
C ILE A 450 2.75 -14.50 -16.51
N THR A 451 3.73 -13.67 -16.15
CA THR A 451 4.03 -12.41 -16.85
C THR A 451 4.35 -12.65 -18.32
N GLY A 452 5.22 -13.63 -18.61
CA GLY A 452 5.56 -14.01 -19.98
C GLY A 452 4.37 -14.50 -20.79
N TYR A 453 3.42 -15.20 -20.16
CA TYR A 453 2.18 -15.67 -20.80
C TYR A 453 1.18 -14.54 -21.08
N LEU A 454 0.99 -13.63 -20.13
CA LEU A 454 0.00 -12.54 -20.23
C LEU A 454 0.50 -11.33 -21.01
N ALA A 455 1.83 -11.21 -21.20
CA ALA A 455 2.44 -10.09 -21.88
C ALA A 455 1.78 -9.78 -23.23
N PRO A 456 1.55 -8.51 -23.56
CA PRO A 456 1.05 -8.11 -24.85
C PRO A 456 1.97 -8.65 -25.95
N ARG A 457 1.46 -9.43 -26.87
CA ARG A 457 2.29 -9.88 -28.02
C ARG A 457 2.70 -8.65 -28.83
N PRO A 458 3.99 -8.50 -29.18
CA PRO A 458 4.40 -7.40 -30.01
C PRO A 458 3.56 -7.44 -31.31
N ARG A 459 2.92 -6.32 -31.65
CA ARG A 459 2.21 -6.20 -32.93
C ARG A 459 3.22 -6.53 -34.02
N ARG A 460 3.02 -7.61 -34.75
CA ARG A 460 3.75 -7.82 -36.01
C ARG A 460 3.41 -6.62 -36.88
N ILE A 461 4.35 -5.70 -37.05
CA ILE A 461 4.27 -4.66 -38.07
C ILE A 461 4.28 -5.44 -39.39
N ARG A 462 3.13 -5.45 -40.09
CA ARG A 462 3.02 -5.97 -41.47
C ARG A 462 3.44 -4.86 -42.41
#